data_4f5de65dd0bb0ff39694298b200b1035
#
_entry.id   4f5de65dd0bb0ff39694298b200b1035
#
_cell.length_a   1.000
_cell.length_b   1.000
_cell.length_c   1.000
_cell.angle_alpha   90.00
_cell.angle_beta   90.00
_cell.angle_gamma   90.00
#
_symmetry.space_group_name_H-M   'P 1'
#
loop_
_entity.id
_entity.type
_entity.pdbx_description
1 polymer ?
#
loop_
_entity_poly.entity_id
_entity_poly.type
_entity_poly.pdbx_seq_one_letter_code
_entity_poly.pdbx_strand_id
1 'polypeptide(L)'
;MSNQISADSSTSSMWGGRFSEATDSFVAEFTASVGFDQRFANQDIAGSIAHATMLAKAGIITEADKDQIVGGLTQIKQEIANGKFVWSVALEDVHMNVESRLTAIIGDVGKKLHTGRSRNDQVATDIRLYLRDQTDIILGLLKRLQTGLLDLASEHTDTIMPGFTHLQTAQPVSFGHHVMAWFEMLMRDSERLIDGRKRINQMPLGAAALAGTTYPIEREFTAELLGFEGICQNSLDAVSDRDFAIEFASSASLLMMHLSRMSEEIILWMSAQFGFVVVPDRFCTGSSIMPQKKNPDVPELVRGKAARVFGDMITLLTLMKNQPLAYNKDNQEDKEPLFDVVDTLTGSLLAFADMLPNLIPNKENMRAATMKGYATATDLADYLVRKGLAFRDAHEVVGKAVALGVQKGVDLSELSLDELQGFSDLIGEDVFEYLTLEGSLNARNHIGGTAPNQVKMAIERGRQRIEQLGH
;
A
#
# COMPACT_ATOMS: atom_id res chain seq x y z
N MET A 1 1.12 34.40 -54.92
CA MET A 1 1.22 32.98 -55.33
C MET A 1 0.88 32.15 -54.09
N SER A 2 -0.36 31.75 -54.00
CA SER A 2 -0.94 30.98 -52.91
C SER A 2 -0.73 29.51 -53.18
N ASN A 3 0.13 28.83 -52.40
CA ASN A 3 0.22 27.37 -52.38
C ASN A 3 -0.88 26.82 -51.45
N GLN A 4 -1.94 26.33 -52.06
CA GLN A 4 -2.90 25.45 -51.42
C GLN A 4 -2.21 24.09 -51.25
N ILE A 5 -1.93 23.72 -50.00
CA ILE A 5 -1.62 22.35 -49.62
C ILE A 5 -2.97 21.65 -49.47
N SER A 6 -3.30 20.75 -50.39
CA SER A 6 -4.45 19.87 -50.34
C SER A 6 -4.29 18.94 -49.13
N ALA A 7 -5.10 19.12 -48.11
CA ALA A 7 -5.26 18.12 -47.06
C ALA A 7 -5.95 16.87 -47.65
N ASP A 8 -5.25 15.79 -47.65
CA ASP A 8 -5.72 14.46 -48.04
C ASP A 8 -6.71 13.97 -46.97
N SER A 9 -8.01 14.15 -47.23
CA SER A 9 -9.10 13.79 -46.33
C SER A 9 -9.55 12.33 -46.54
N SER A 10 -8.75 11.40 -46.08
CA SER A 10 -9.19 10.00 -46.01
C SER A 10 -8.95 9.35 -44.63
N THR A 11 -9.39 10.01 -43.58
CA THR A 11 -9.69 9.32 -42.33
C THR A 11 -11.15 8.91 -42.38
N SER A 12 -11.45 7.70 -42.89
CA SER A 12 -12.77 7.11 -42.73
C SER A 12 -13.04 6.97 -41.23
N SER A 13 -14.05 7.71 -40.73
CA SER A 13 -14.47 7.60 -39.32
C SER A 13 -14.82 6.16 -39.04
N MET A 14 -14.21 5.52 -38.04
CA MET A 14 -14.54 4.15 -37.63
C MET A 14 -16.01 3.99 -37.19
N TRP A 15 -16.72 5.07 -36.99
CA TRP A 15 -18.16 5.13 -36.62
C TRP A 15 -19.06 5.48 -37.81
N GLY A 16 -18.67 5.20 -39.03
CA GLY A 16 -19.13 5.76 -40.29
C GLY A 16 -20.55 5.44 -40.78
N GLY A 17 -21.34 4.65 -40.10
CA GLY A 17 -22.64 4.21 -40.68
C GLY A 17 -23.84 5.15 -40.43
N ARG A 18 -23.86 5.88 -39.29
CA ARG A 18 -24.98 6.69 -38.86
C ARG A 18 -24.68 8.20 -38.82
N PHE A 19 -23.42 8.55 -38.66
CA PHE A 19 -23.01 9.94 -38.49
C PHE A 19 -22.78 10.63 -39.83
N SER A 20 -23.35 11.82 -39.99
CA SER A 20 -23.22 12.63 -41.21
C SER A 20 -22.06 13.60 -41.18
N GLU A 21 -21.41 13.78 -40.02
CA GLU A 21 -20.31 14.71 -39.81
C GLU A 21 -19.15 13.98 -39.08
N ALA A 22 -17.94 14.42 -39.32
CA ALA A 22 -16.77 13.97 -38.57
C ALA A 22 -16.81 14.50 -37.14
N THR A 23 -16.22 13.77 -36.19
CA THR A 23 -16.06 14.21 -34.80
C THR A 23 -15.20 15.49 -34.79
N ASP A 24 -15.63 16.49 -34.02
CA ASP A 24 -14.86 17.72 -33.79
C ASP A 24 -13.50 17.39 -33.18
N SER A 25 -12.46 18.11 -33.62
CA SER A 25 -11.07 17.80 -33.19
C SER A 25 -10.87 18.01 -31.70
N PHE A 26 -11.50 19.01 -31.10
CA PHE A 26 -11.43 19.21 -29.64
C PHE A 26 -12.15 18.08 -28.89
N VAL A 27 -13.31 17.63 -29.40
CA VAL A 27 -14.06 16.51 -28.81
C VAL A 27 -13.23 15.23 -28.88
N ALA A 28 -12.57 14.97 -30.00
CA ALA A 28 -11.69 13.80 -30.17
C ALA A 28 -10.53 13.81 -29.17
N GLU A 29 -9.89 14.96 -28.96
CA GLU A 29 -8.83 15.14 -27.97
C GLU A 29 -9.36 15.04 -26.53
N PHE A 30 -10.48 15.68 -26.24
CA PHE A 30 -11.10 15.69 -24.91
C PHE A 30 -11.57 14.30 -24.44
N THR A 31 -12.00 13.45 -25.37
CA THR A 31 -12.49 12.10 -25.07
C THR A 31 -11.42 11.01 -25.14
N ALA A 32 -10.24 11.33 -25.65
CA ALA A 32 -9.14 10.36 -25.75
C ALA A 32 -8.55 10.02 -24.37
N SER A 33 -8.23 8.73 -24.19
CA SER A 33 -7.65 8.19 -22.96
C SER A 33 -6.25 7.62 -23.14
N VAL A 34 -5.74 7.54 -24.39
CA VAL A 34 -4.44 6.91 -24.68
C VAL A 34 -3.27 7.54 -23.92
N GLY A 35 -3.41 8.82 -23.53
CA GLY A 35 -2.38 9.53 -22.74
C GLY A 35 -2.05 8.85 -21.40
N PHE A 36 -3.01 8.16 -20.80
CA PHE A 36 -2.84 7.46 -19.53
C PHE A 36 -3.13 5.96 -19.62
N ASP A 37 -4.09 5.49 -20.45
CA ASP A 37 -4.48 4.09 -20.50
C ASP A 37 -3.49 3.19 -21.27
N GLN A 38 -2.56 3.75 -22.06
CA GLN A 38 -1.42 3.01 -22.62
C GLN A 38 -0.65 2.23 -21.54
N ARG A 39 -0.81 2.56 -20.29
CA ARG A 39 -0.26 1.86 -19.13
C ARG A 39 -0.76 0.42 -19.02
N PHE A 40 -1.94 0.11 -19.55
CA PHE A 40 -2.51 -1.23 -19.60
C PHE A 40 -2.06 -2.06 -20.80
N ALA A 41 -1.26 -1.54 -21.70
CA ALA A 41 -0.98 -2.20 -22.98
C ALA A 41 -0.58 -3.69 -22.85
N ASN A 42 0.16 -4.05 -21.81
CA ASN A 42 0.51 -5.44 -21.55
C ASN A 42 -0.70 -6.29 -21.15
N GLN A 43 -1.62 -5.75 -20.37
CA GLN A 43 -2.83 -6.42 -19.93
C GLN A 43 -3.82 -6.55 -21.08
N ASP A 44 -4.01 -5.50 -21.90
CA ASP A 44 -4.83 -5.52 -23.10
C ASP A 44 -4.36 -6.56 -24.11
N ILE A 45 -3.05 -6.63 -24.35
CA ILE A 45 -2.46 -7.65 -25.23
C ILE A 45 -2.66 -9.05 -24.66
N ALA A 46 -2.47 -9.26 -23.36
CA ALA A 46 -2.69 -10.55 -22.71
C ALA A 46 -4.16 -10.97 -22.82
N GLY A 47 -5.10 -10.07 -22.50
CA GLY A 47 -6.53 -10.27 -22.67
C GLY A 47 -6.92 -10.61 -24.10
N SER A 48 -6.35 -9.90 -25.08
CA SER A 48 -6.58 -10.10 -26.51
C SER A 48 -6.02 -11.44 -27.02
N ILE A 49 -4.85 -11.88 -26.56
CA ILE A 49 -4.30 -13.21 -26.88
C ILE A 49 -5.20 -14.33 -26.32
N ALA A 50 -5.64 -14.22 -25.08
CA ALA A 50 -6.53 -15.20 -24.46
C ALA A 50 -7.87 -15.25 -25.18
N HIS A 51 -8.43 -14.10 -25.55
CA HIS A 51 -9.66 -13.99 -26.30
C HIS A 51 -9.56 -14.66 -27.69
N ALA A 52 -8.54 -14.35 -28.47
CA ALA A 52 -8.29 -14.97 -29.78
C ALA A 52 -8.14 -16.51 -29.66
N THR A 53 -7.45 -16.97 -28.62
CA THR A 53 -7.26 -18.40 -28.34
C THR A 53 -8.58 -19.08 -28.04
N MET A 54 -9.44 -18.45 -27.26
CA MET A 54 -10.79 -18.93 -26.96
C MET A 54 -11.67 -18.93 -28.20
N LEU A 55 -11.64 -17.88 -29.02
CA LEU A 55 -12.42 -17.81 -30.28
C LEU A 55 -12.08 -18.97 -31.24
N ALA A 56 -10.81 -19.32 -31.34
CA ALA A 56 -10.37 -20.46 -32.16
C ALA A 56 -10.86 -21.79 -31.59
N LYS A 57 -10.71 -21.99 -30.26
CA LYS A 57 -11.21 -23.21 -29.59
C LYS A 57 -12.70 -23.37 -29.75
N ALA A 58 -13.47 -22.28 -29.69
CA ALA A 58 -14.93 -22.28 -29.92
C ALA A 58 -15.32 -22.39 -31.40
N GLY A 59 -14.38 -22.48 -32.32
CA GLY A 59 -14.62 -22.58 -33.76
C GLY A 59 -15.16 -21.29 -34.40
N ILE A 60 -15.04 -20.15 -33.75
CA ILE A 60 -15.54 -18.85 -34.23
C ILE A 60 -14.53 -18.24 -35.24
N ILE A 61 -13.25 -18.44 -35.03
CA ILE A 61 -12.17 -18.16 -35.98
C ILE A 61 -11.35 -19.43 -36.22
N THR A 62 -10.55 -19.44 -37.26
CA THR A 62 -9.67 -20.58 -37.52
C THR A 62 -8.41 -20.57 -36.66
N GLU A 63 -7.76 -21.72 -36.48
CA GLU A 63 -6.44 -21.78 -35.83
C GLU A 63 -5.41 -20.90 -36.55
N ALA A 64 -5.44 -20.85 -37.91
CA ALA A 64 -4.56 -19.99 -38.67
C ALA A 64 -4.81 -18.50 -38.42
N ASP A 65 -6.07 -18.07 -38.24
CA ASP A 65 -6.39 -16.69 -37.85
C ASP A 65 -5.83 -16.38 -36.46
N LYS A 66 -6.02 -17.28 -35.49
CA LYS A 66 -5.49 -17.16 -34.13
C LYS A 66 -3.97 -17.01 -34.13
N ASP A 67 -3.27 -17.88 -34.87
CA ASP A 67 -1.80 -17.86 -34.91
C ASP A 67 -1.27 -16.53 -35.47
N GLN A 68 -1.93 -15.96 -36.49
CA GLN A 68 -1.57 -14.66 -37.05
C GLN A 68 -1.86 -13.53 -35.99
N ILE A 69 -3.01 -13.56 -35.33
CA ILE A 69 -3.40 -12.57 -34.30
C ILE A 69 -2.40 -12.60 -33.14
N VAL A 70 -2.11 -13.79 -32.60
CA VAL A 70 -1.16 -13.96 -31.48
C VAL A 70 0.26 -13.52 -31.88
N GLY A 71 0.69 -13.86 -33.08
CA GLY A 71 1.98 -13.43 -33.64
C GLY A 71 2.08 -11.90 -33.77
N GLY A 72 1.04 -11.27 -34.32
CA GLY A 72 0.96 -9.82 -34.45
C GLY A 72 0.93 -9.09 -33.10
N LEU A 73 0.13 -9.58 -32.14
CA LEU A 73 0.07 -9.02 -30.78
C LEU A 73 1.41 -9.18 -30.04
N THR A 74 2.10 -10.31 -30.22
CA THR A 74 3.43 -10.53 -29.64
C THR A 74 4.45 -9.55 -30.20
N GLN A 75 4.40 -9.28 -31.51
CA GLN A 75 5.23 -8.26 -32.13
C GLN A 75 4.94 -6.86 -31.57
N ILE A 76 3.67 -6.49 -31.43
CA ILE A 76 3.26 -5.20 -30.85
C ILE A 76 3.79 -5.06 -29.41
N LYS A 77 3.67 -6.11 -28.59
CA LYS A 77 4.24 -6.12 -27.23
C LYS A 77 5.74 -5.82 -27.23
N GLN A 78 6.49 -6.38 -28.19
CA GLN A 78 7.92 -6.10 -28.35
C GLN A 78 8.19 -4.68 -28.82
N GLU A 79 7.36 -4.15 -29.73
CA GLU A 79 7.46 -2.76 -30.19
C GLU A 79 7.26 -1.77 -29.02
N ILE A 80 6.29 -2.03 -28.16
CA ILE A 80 6.03 -1.23 -26.94
C ILE A 80 7.20 -1.33 -25.96
N ALA A 81 7.66 -2.54 -25.65
CA ALA A 81 8.77 -2.77 -24.72
C ALA A 81 10.08 -2.10 -25.19
N ASN A 82 10.29 -1.99 -26.50
CA ASN A 82 11.46 -1.36 -27.09
C ASN A 82 11.29 0.15 -27.38
N GLY A 83 10.16 0.76 -26.97
CA GLY A 83 9.86 2.16 -27.21
C GLY A 83 9.69 2.53 -28.70
N LYS A 84 9.34 1.57 -29.53
CA LYS A 84 9.14 1.74 -30.98
C LYS A 84 7.69 1.89 -31.41
N PHE A 85 6.76 1.60 -30.50
CA PHE A 85 5.34 1.75 -30.75
C PHE A 85 4.95 3.23 -30.70
N VAL A 86 4.19 3.69 -31.69
CA VAL A 86 3.75 5.09 -31.76
C VAL A 86 2.28 5.18 -31.36
N TRP A 87 2.02 5.83 -30.23
CA TRP A 87 0.69 6.09 -29.74
C TRP A 87 0.06 7.28 -30.48
N SER A 88 -1.21 7.16 -30.83
CA SER A 88 -1.97 8.20 -31.56
C SER A 88 -3.23 8.58 -30.80
N VAL A 89 -3.37 9.86 -30.44
CA VAL A 89 -4.58 10.42 -29.83
C VAL A 89 -5.80 10.30 -30.77
N ALA A 90 -5.57 10.34 -32.08
CA ALA A 90 -6.64 10.15 -33.07
C ALA A 90 -7.25 8.74 -33.05
N LEU A 91 -6.59 7.78 -32.38
CA LEU A 91 -7.08 6.42 -32.16
C LEU A 91 -7.67 6.25 -30.74
N GLU A 92 -8.00 7.33 -30.08
CA GLU A 92 -8.77 7.42 -28.83
C GLU A 92 -8.09 6.73 -27.62
N ASP A 93 -7.95 5.41 -27.61
CA ASP A 93 -7.54 4.60 -26.48
C ASP A 93 -6.45 3.54 -26.81
N VAL A 94 -5.93 2.87 -25.81
CA VAL A 94 -4.94 1.80 -25.95
C VAL A 94 -5.44 0.69 -26.87
N HIS A 95 -6.72 0.31 -26.75
CA HIS A 95 -7.31 -0.79 -27.50
C HIS A 95 -7.33 -0.51 -29.00
N MET A 96 -7.74 0.71 -29.39
CA MET A 96 -7.79 1.13 -30.78
C MET A 96 -6.39 1.25 -31.39
N ASN A 97 -5.44 1.75 -30.62
CA ASN A 97 -4.06 1.84 -31.04
C ASN A 97 -3.48 0.44 -31.32
N VAL A 98 -3.70 -0.53 -30.42
CA VAL A 98 -3.27 -1.92 -30.59
C VAL A 98 -3.97 -2.59 -31.77
N GLU A 99 -5.31 -2.46 -31.90
CA GLU A 99 -6.10 -3.05 -32.98
C GLU A 99 -5.72 -2.49 -34.36
N SER A 100 -5.52 -1.19 -34.46
CA SER A 100 -5.08 -0.53 -35.69
C SER A 100 -3.68 -1.01 -36.09
N ARG A 101 -2.74 -1.10 -35.16
CA ARG A 101 -1.40 -1.63 -35.43
C ARG A 101 -1.44 -3.10 -35.82
N LEU A 102 -2.25 -3.91 -35.15
CA LEU A 102 -2.45 -5.31 -35.50
C LEU A 102 -2.94 -5.46 -36.93
N THR A 103 -3.96 -4.71 -37.32
CA THR A 103 -4.51 -4.71 -38.67
C THR A 103 -3.47 -4.27 -39.70
N ALA A 104 -2.60 -3.30 -39.37
CA ALA A 104 -1.49 -2.90 -40.26
C ALA A 104 -0.45 -4.00 -40.44
N ILE A 105 -0.24 -4.89 -39.47
CA ILE A 105 0.70 -6.01 -39.52
C ILE A 105 0.16 -7.21 -40.29
N ILE A 106 -1.09 -7.61 -39.95
CA ILE A 106 -1.67 -8.90 -40.43
C ILE A 106 -2.87 -8.74 -41.37
N GLY A 107 -3.22 -7.51 -41.75
CA GLY A 107 -4.35 -7.23 -42.65
C GLY A 107 -5.72 -7.51 -42.02
N ASP A 108 -6.70 -7.88 -42.84
CA ASP A 108 -8.11 -8.04 -42.42
C ASP A 108 -8.34 -9.12 -41.34
N VAL A 109 -7.42 -10.04 -41.16
CA VAL A 109 -7.48 -11.03 -40.08
C VAL A 109 -7.46 -10.35 -38.72
N GLY A 110 -6.76 -9.22 -38.57
CA GLY A 110 -6.74 -8.43 -37.33
C GLY A 110 -8.11 -7.96 -36.87
N LYS A 111 -9.02 -7.69 -37.81
CA LYS A 111 -10.41 -7.26 -37.53
C LYS A 111 -11.25 -8.34 -36.85
N LYS A 112 -10.88 -9.62 -36.99
CA LYS A 112 -11.58 -10.75 -36.35
C LYS A 112 -11.41 -10.77 -34.83
N LEU A 113 -10.38 -10.13 -34.31
CA LEU A 113 -10.08 -10.10 -32.88
C LEU A 113 -11.23 -9.49 -32.05
N HIS A 114 -12.00 -8.55 -32.61
CA HIS A 114 -13.09 -7.87 -31.90
C HIS A 114 -14.38 -8.70 -31.83
N THR A 115 -14.43 -9.88 -32.46
CA THR A 115 -15.63 -10.75 -32.49
C THR A 115 -16.06 -11.16 -31.09
N GLY A 116 -17.33 -10.94 -30.74
CA GLY A 116 -17.91 -11.33 -29.44
C GLY A 116 -17.38 -10.53 -28.23
N ARG A 117 -16.70 -9.40 -28.45
CA ARG A 117 -16.13 -8.53 -27.42
C ARG A 117 -16.59 -7.08 -27.59
N SER A 118 -16.63 -6.34 -26.49
CA SER A 118 -16.82 -4.90 -26.46
C SER A 118 -15.61 -4.24 -25.78
N ARG A 119 -15.44 -2.93 -25.97
CA ARG A 119 -14.52 -2.14 -25.17
C ARG A 119 -14.85 -2.18 -23.69
N ASN A 120 -16.13 -2.33 -23.33
CA ASN A 120 -16.59 -2.31 -21.96
C ASN A 120 -16.03 -3.49 -21.13
N ASP A 121 -16.14 -4.72 -21.63
CA ASP A 121 -15.60 -5.90 -20.95
C ASP A 121 -14.07 -6.01 -21.11
N GLN A 122 -13.53 -5.48 -22.20
CA GLN A 122 -12.09 -5.40 -22.44
C GLN A 122 -11.40 -4.50 -21.39
N VAL A 123 -11.81 -3.25 -21.23
CA VAL A 123 -11.22 -2.33 -20.25
C VAL A 123 -11.44 -2.80 -18.81
N ALA A 124 -12.61 -3.38 -18.50
CA ALA A 124 -12.86 -3.94 -17.18
C ALA A 124 -11.90 -5.10 -16.85
N THR A 125 -11.56 -5.91 -17.85
CA THR A 125 -10.58 -7.00 -17.71
C THR A 125 -9.17 -6.44 -17.48
N ASP A 126 -8.78 -5.42 -18.24
CA ASP A 126 -7.45 -4.82 -18.16
C ASP A 126 -7.20 -4.16 -16.80
N ILE A 127 -8.18 -3.43 -16.26
CA ILE A 127 -8.07 -2.83 -14.92
C ILE A 127 -7.88 -3.92 -13.86
N ARG A 128 -8.62 -5.02 -13.93
CA ARG A 128 -8.49 -6.12 -12.97
C ARG A 128 -7.15 -6.83 -13.09
N LEU A 129 -6.69 -7.12 -14.30
CA LEU A 129 -5.35 -7.68 -14.53
C LEU A 129 -4.25 -6.76 -13.99
N TYR A 130 -4.32 -5.48 -14.34
CA TYR A 130 -3.38 -4.48 -13.87
C TYR A 130 -3.35 -4.40 -12.34
N LEU A 131 -4.51 -4.25 -11.72
CA LEU A 131 -4.60 -4.08 -10.27
C LEU A 131 -4.18 -5.34 -9.51
N ARG A 132 -4.45 -6.53 -10.05
CA ARG A 132 -3.94 -7.81 -9.54
C ARG A 132 -2.41 -7.83 -9.53
N ASP A 133 -1.80 -7.51 -10.67
CA ASP A 133 -0.34 -7.49 -10.82
C ASP A 133 0.29 -6.46 -9.85
N GLN A 134 -0.32 -5.27 -9.70
CA GLN A 134 0.16 -4.25 -8.77
C GLN A 134 -0.02 -4.64 -7.31
N THR A 135 -1.11 -5.33 -6.98
CA THR A 135 -1.32 -5.86 -5.63
C THR A 135 -0.23 -6.86 -5.26
N ASP A 136 0.16 -7.74 -6.17
CA ASP A 136 1.24 -8.71 -5.95
C ASP A 136 2.60 -8.02 -5.74
N ILE A 137 2.90 -6.97 -6.51
CA ILE A 137 4.10 -6.15 -6.32
C ILE A 137 4.10 -5.47 -4.94
N ILE A 138 2.97 -4.86 -4.55
CA ILE A 138 2.81 -4.18 -3.26
C ILE A 138 2.95 -5.16 -2.10
N LEU A 139 2.39 -6.36 -2.19
CA LEU A 139 2.55 -7.42 -1.19
C LEU A 139 4.02 -7.84 -1.05
N GLY A 140 4.75 -7.94 -2.15
CA GLY A 140 6.19 -8.20 -2.14
C GLY A 140 6.99 -7.10 -1.43
N LEU A 141 6.63 -5.82 -1.61
CA LEU A 141 7.25 -4.69 -0.92
C LEU A 141 6.90 -4.67 0.58
N LEU A 142 5.67 -4.99 0.94
CA LEU A 142 5.24 -5.14 2.33
C LEU A 142 6.02 -6.25 3.02
N LYS A 143 6.16 -7.41 2.41
CA LYS A 143 6.97 -8.52 2.92
C LYS A 143 8.41 -8.09 3.18
N ARG A 144 9.02 -7.36 2.23
CA ARG A 144 10.37 -6.82 2.39
C ARG A 144 10.46 -5.85 3.58
N LEU A 145 9.53 -4.92 3.71
CA LEU A 145 9.47 -3.97 4.82
C LEU A 145 9.26 -4.69 6.16
N GLN A 146 8.31 -5.61 6.23
CA GLN A 146 8.02 -6.41 7.42
C GLN A 146 9.24 -7.22 7.87
N THR A 147 9.94 -7.87 6.93
CA THR A 147 11.18 -8.62 7.23
C THR A 147 12.24 -7.70 7.81
N GLY A 148 12.45 -6.54 7.21
CA GLY A 148 13.42 -5.56 7.71
C GLY A 148 13.07 -5.01 9.10
N LEU A 149 11.78 -4.85 9.41
CA LEU A 149 11.34 -4.46 10.76
C LEU A 149 11.59 -5.57 11.79
N LEU A 150 11.37 -6.85 11.42
CA LEU A 150 11.68 -7.98 12.30
C LEU A 150 13.19 -8.09 12.59
N ASP A 151 14.02 -7.82 11.59
CA ASP A 151 15.49 -7.82 11.75
C ASP A 151 15.90 -6.68 12.68
N LEU A 152 15.42 -5.46 12.44
CA LEU A 152 15.68 -4.30 13.31
C LEU A 152 15.18 -4.55 14.75
N ALA A 153 13.98 -5.11 14.92
CA ALA A 153 13.45 -5.43 16.24
C ALA A 153 14.29 -6.46 16.97
N SER A 154 14.85 -7.45 16.25
CA SER A 154 15.66 -8.52 16.84
C SER A 154 16.98 -8.02 17.45
N GLU A 155 17.57 -6.96 16.88
CA GLU A 155 18.79 -6.33 17.37
C GLU A 155 18.56 -5.43 18.60
N HIS A 156 17.29 -5.11 18.89
CA HIS A 156 16.92 -4.12 19.89
C HIS A 156 15.84 -4.59 20.87
N THR A 157 15.79 -5.90 21.15
CA THR A 157 14.78 -6.47 22.06
C THR A 157 14.89 -5.94 23.50
N ASP A 158 16.06 -5.46 23.90
CA ASP A 158 16.39 -4.94 25.23
C ASP A 158 16.81 -3.45 25.23
N THR A 159 16.81 -2.79 24.09
CA THR A 159 17.10 -1.36 23.97
C THR A 159 15.97 -0.54 24.58
N ILE A 160 16.17 -0.03 25.79
CA ILE A 160 15.15 0.69 26.57
C ILE A 160 14.88 2.06 25.95
N MET A 161 13.60 2.38 25.80
CA MET A 161 13.11 3.71 25.42
C MET A 161 11.85 4.06 26.20
N PRO A 162 11.50 5.38 26.31
CA PRO A 162 10.25 5.76 26.95
C PRO A 162 9.06 5.39 26.06
N GLY A 163 8.10 4.67 26.61
CA GLY A 163 6.77 4.56 26.03
C GLY A 163 5.97 5.82 26.36
N PHE A 164 5.23 6.35 25.37
CA PHE A 164 4.49 7.59 25.51
C PHE A 164 2.98 7.37 25.46
N THR A 165 2.28 8.11 26.32
CA THR A 165 0.87 8.43 26.16
C THR A 165 0.72 9.96 26.24
N HIS A 166 -0.07 10.57 25.37
CA HIS A 166 -0.20 12.03 25.29
C HIS A 166 1.13 12.77 25.08
N LEU A 167 2.12 12.12 24.43
CA LEU A 167 3.54 12.56 24.31
C LEU A 167 4.23 12.79 25.67
N GLN A 168 3.68 12.26 26.76
CA GLN A 168 4.35 12.22 28.05
C GLN A 168 4.95 10.84 28.30
N THR A 169 6.12 10.79 28.92
CA THR A 169 6.74 9.52 29.34
C THR A 169 5.78 8.79 30.28
N ALA A 170 5.47 7.55 29.93
CA ALA A 170 4.53 6.71 30.67
C ALA A 170 5.23 5.52 31.35
N GLN A 171 5.71 4.58 30.57
CA GLN A 171 6.33 3.35 31.06
C GLN A 171 7.51 2.97 30.15
N PRO A 172 8.52 2.22 30.68
CA PRO A 172 9.59 1.70 29.84
C PRO A 172 9.07 0.69 28.82
N VAL A 173 9.53 0.82 27.57
CA VAL A 173 9.35 -0.19 26.52
C VAL A 173 10.73 -0.46 25.90
N SER A 174 10.86 -1.53 25.11
CA SER A 174 12.04 -1.66 24.25
C SER A 174 11.77 -1.08 22.85
N PHE A 175 12.82 -0.61 22.19
CA PHE A 175 12.74 -0.19 20.80
C PHE A 175 12.26 -1.32 19.89
N GLY A 176 12.74 -2.56 20.15
CA GLY A 176 12.25 -3.76 19.45
C GLY A 176 10.74 -3.99 19.64
N HIS A 177 10.22 -3.79 20.85
CA HIS A 177 8.79 -3.88 21.12
C HIS A 177 7.98 -2.83 20.33
N HIS A 178 8.47 -1.60 20.28
CA HIS A 178 7.84 -0.51 19.51
C HIS A 178 7.82 -0.82 18.01
N VAL A 179 8.94 -1.28 17.45
CA VAL A 179 9.04 -1.69 16.03
C VAL A 179 8.10 -2.84 15.71
N MET A 180 7.89 -3.78 16.66
CA MET A 180 6.89 -4.83 16.51
C MET A 180 5.46 -4.30 16.43
N ALA A 181 5.14 -3.15 17.04
CA ALA A 181 3.83 -2.52 16.87
C ALA A 181 3.63 -2.03 15.41
N TRP A 182 4.66 -1.48 14.77
CA TRP A 182 4.63 -1.14 13.34
C TRP A 182 4.44 -2.41 12.48
N PHE A 183 5.16 -3.48 12.80
CA PHE A 183 5.00 -4.77 12.13
C PHE A 183 3.55 -5.26 12.17
N GLU A 184 2.87 -5.19 13.33
CA GLU A 184 1.47 -5.62 13.48
C GLU A 184 0.49 -4.77 12.65
N MET A 185 0.77 -3.47 12.46
CA MET A 185 -0.03 -2.63 11.55
C MET A 185 0.08 -3.14 10.11
N LEU A 186 1.30 -3.39 9.63
CA LEU A 186 1.55 -3.84 8.26
C LEU A 186 1.05 -5.26 8.00
N MET A 187 1.04 -6.14 9.02
CA MET A 187 0.44 -7.47 8.88
C MET A 187 -1.06 -7.38 8.57
N ARG A 188 -1.79 -6.55 9.28
CA ARG A 188 -3.22 -6.31 8.99
C ARG A 188 -3.44 -5.71 7.61
N ASP A 189 -2.50 -4.90 7.10
CA ASP A 189 -2.57 -4.33 5.75
C ASP A 189 -2.33 -5.40 4.69
N SER A 190 -1.37 -6.30 4.88
CA SER A 190 -1.15 -7.45 4.00
C SER A 190 -2.39 -8.34 3.92
N GLU A 191 -2.99 -8.66 5.06
CA GLU A 191 -4.21 -9.49 5.14
C GLU A 191 -5.38 -8.84 4.36
N ARG A 192 -5.58 -7.52 4.46
CA ARG A 192 -6.60 -6.78 3.68
C ARG A 192 -6.35 -6.87 2.18
N LEU A 193 -5.12 -6.63 1.75
CA LEU A 193 -4.76 -6.69 0.33
C LEU A 193 -4.92 -8.10 -0.24
N ILE A 194 -4.51 -9.14 0.50
CA ILE A 194 -4.69 -10.54 0.11
C ILE A 194 -6.19 -10.89 -0.02
N ASP A 195 -6.99 -10.43 0.94
CA ASP A 195 -8.43 -10.69 0.90
C ASP A 195 -9.12 -9.92 -0.24
N GLY A 196 -8.80 -8.65 -0.44
CA GLY A 196 -9.30 -7.82 -1.54
C GLY A 196 -8.90 -8.38 -2.92
N ARG A 197 -7.69 -8.93 -3.04
CA ARG A 197 -7.17 -9.54 -4.27
C ARG A 197 -8.09 -10.65 -4.82
N LYS A 198 -8.78 -11.38 -3.98
CA LYS A 198 -9.75 -12.41 -4.40
C LYS A 198 -10.92 -11.82 -5.19
N ARG A 199 -11.35 -10.61 -4.83
CA ARG A 199 -12.44 -9.90 -5.51
C ARG A 199 -11.94 -9.18 -6.78
N ILE A 200 -10.68 -8.76 -6.83
CA ILE A 200 -10.03 -8.31 -8.06
C ILE A 200 -9.95 -9.47 -9.06
N ASN A 201 -9.65 -10.69 -8.60
CA ASN A 201 -9.33 -11.84 -9.43
C ASN A 201 -10.58 -12.60 -9.96
N GLN A 202 -11.57 -11.83 -10.45
CA GLN A 202 -12.79 -12.31 -11.11
C GLN A 202 -12.87 -11.73 -12.53
N MET A 203 -12.97 -12.58 -13.57
CA MET A 203 -12.86 -12.17 -14.96
C MET A 203 -14.19 -11.63 -15.53
N PRO A 204 -14.23 -10.39 -16.05
CA PRO A 204 -15.41 -9.84 -16.71
C PRO A 204 -15.50 -10.17 -18.20
N LEU A 205 -14.40 -10.55 -18.87
CA LEU A 205 -14.37 -10.76 -20.32
C LEU A 205 -15.42 -11.78 -20.78
N GLY A 206 -16.08 -11.48 -21.89
CA GLY A 206 -17.24 -12.22 -22.38
C GLY A 206 -18.59 -11.63 -21.94
N ALA A 207 -18.59 -10.59 -21.09
CA ALA A 207 -19.78 -9.78 -20.80
C ALA A 207 -20.20 -8.91 -21.99
N ALA A 208 -19.33 -8.72 -22.96
CA ALA A 208 -19.46 -7.82 -24.09
C ALA A 208 -19.83 -6.39 -23.66
N ALA A 209 -20.79 -5.74 -24.31
CA ALA A 209 -21.18 -4.38 -23.93
C ALA A 209 -21.89 -4.34 -22.56
N LEU A 210 -22.79 -5.31 -22.27
CA LEU A 210 -23.54 -5.44 -21.03
C LEU A 210 -24.41 -6.71 -20.94
N ALA A 211 -24.72 -7.34 -22.08
CA ALA A 211 -25.72 -8.42 -22.16
C ALA A 211 -25.12 -9.78 -22.53
N GLY A 212 -23.80 -9.89 -22.58
CA GLY A 212 -23.12 -11.05 -23.14
C GLY A 212 -23.11 -11.04 -24.66
N THR A 213 -22.86 -12.20 -25.24
CA THR A 213 -22.77 -12.38 -26.70
C THR A 213 -23.56 -13.60 -27.16
N THR A 214 -23.99 -13.62 -28.43
CA THR A 214 -24.65 -14.76 -29.05
C THR A 214 -23.67 -15.84 -29.53
N TYR A 215 -22.37 -15.59 -29.49
CA TYR A 215 -21.36 -16.58 -29.84
C TYR A 215 -21.16 -17.61 -28.70
N PRO A 216 -20.82 -18.86 -29.04
CA PRO A 216 -20.63 -19.94 -28.07
C PRO A 216 -19.23 -19.81 -27.39
N ILE A 217 -18.98 -18.70 -26.71
CA ILE A 217 -17.71 -18.43 -26.04
C ILE A 217 -17.53 -19.29 -24.78
N GLU A 218 -16.28 -19.63 -24.45
CA GLU A 218 -15.89 -20.39 -23.26
C GLU A 218 -15.20 -19.47 -22.25
N ARG A 219 -15.97 -18.82 -21.37
CA ARG A 219 -15.45 -17.84 -20.42
C ARG A 219 -14.50 -18.46 -19.38
N GLU A 220 -14.81 -19.67 -18.89
CA GLU A 220 -13.96 -20.39 -17.94
C GLU A 220 -12.57 -20.67 -18.52
N PHE A 221 -12.51 -21.08 -19.80
CA PHE A 221 -11.25 -21.29 -20.49
C PHE A 221 -10.43 -19.99 -20.64
N THR A 222 -11.11 -18.89 -20.94
CA THR A 222 -10.44 -17.56 -20.99
C THR A 222 -9.92 -17.14 -19.61
N ALA A 223 -10.67 -17.40 -18.54
CA ALA A 223 -10.26 -17.13 -17.17
C ALA A 223 -9.02 -17.93 -16.78
N GLU A 224 -8.97 -19.23 -17.15
CA GLU A 224 -7.81 -20.09 -16.93
C GLU A 224 -6.56 -19.54 -17.64
N LEU A 225 -6.67 -19.15 -18.93
CA LEU A 225 -5.57 -18.57 -19.70
C LEU A 225 -5.02 -17.28 -19.08
N LEU A 226 -5.87 -16.49 -18.41
CA LEU A 226 -5.50 -15.23 -17.78
C LEU A 226 -5.16 -15.37 -16.28
N GLY A 227 -5.28 -16.59 -15.72
CA GLY A 227 -5.00 -16.87 -14.32
C GLY A 227 -6.01 -16.24 -13.35
N PHE A 228 -7.27 -16.02 -13.78
CA PHE A 228 -8.35 -15.62 -12.90
C PHE A 228 -8.89 -16.84 -12.12
N GLU A 229 -9.26 -16.61 -10.87
CA GLU A 229 -9.85 -17.66 -10.00
C GLU A 229 -11.32 -17.96 -10.32
N GLY A 230 -11.99 -17.02 -11.01
CA GLY A 230 -13.41 -17.16 -11.36
C GLY A 230 -13.83 -16.17 -12.43
N ILE A 231 -15.12 -16.21 -12.76
CA ILE A 231 -15.75 -15.32 -13.72
C ILE A 231 -16.83 -14.47 -13.04
N CYS A 232 -17.00 -13.22 -13.48
CA CYS A 232 -18.13 -12.39 -13.07
C CYS A 232 -19.46 -13.03 -13.52
N GLN A 233 -20.40 -13.18 -12.58
CA GLN A 233 -21.61 -13.98 -12.78
C GLN A 233 -22.74 -13.24 -13.50
N ASN A 234 -22.69 -11.93 -13.60
CA ASN A 234 -23.68 -11.11 -14.30
C ASN A 234 -22.97 -10.18 -15.28
N SER A 235 -23.36 -10.18 -16.55
CA SER A 235 -22.70 -9.42 -17.61
C SER A 235 -22.88 -7.90 -17.47
N LEU A 236 -24.02 -7.46 -16.92
CA LEU A 236 -24.28 -6.04 -16.70
C LEU A 236 -23.40 -5.48 -15.57
N ASP A 237 -23.31 -6.23 -14.47
CA ASP A 237 -22.47 -5.92 -13.33
C ASP A 237 -20.98 -5.98 -13.69
N ALA A 238 -20.57 -6.99 -14.47
CA ALA A 238 -19.18 -7.20 -14.87
C ALA A 238 -18.52 -6.02 -15.56
N VAL A 239 -19.27 -5.21 -16.32
CA VAL A 239 -18.78 -4.02 -17.01
C VAL A 239 -18.99 -2.73 -16.19
N SER A 240 -19.85 -2.79 -15.15
CA SER A 240 -20.20 -1.66 -14.29
C SER A 240 -19.34 -1.58 -13.04
N ASP A 241 -19.02 -2.73 -12.43
CA ASP A 241 -18.38 -2.84 -11.13
C ASP A 241 -16.99 -2.16 -11.09
N ARG A 242 -16.80 -1.35 -10.06
CA ARG A 242 -15.51 -0.76 -9.64
C ARG A 242 -15.27 -0.90 -8.14
N ASP A 243 -16.08 -1.72 -7.45
CA ASP A 243 -15.93 -1.94 -6.01
C ASP A 243 -14.55 -2.47 -5.66
N PHE A 244 -13.99 -3.35 -6.49
CA PHE A 244 -12.65 -3.89 -6.32
C PHE A 244 -11.55 -2.81 -6.35
N ALA A 245 -11.70 -1.76 -7.15
CA ALA A 245 -10.78 -0.63 -7.23
C ALA A 245 -10.92 0.29 -6.01
N ILE A 246 -12.15 0.55 -5.58
CA ILE A 246 -12.48 1.33 -4.37
C ILE A 246 -11.96 0.59 -3.13
N GLU A 247 -12.15 -0.71 -3.03
CA GLU A 247 -11.65 -1.55 -1.94
C GLU A 247 -10.12 -1.53 -1.86
N PHE A 248 -9.45 -1.64 -3.01
CA PHE A 248 -8.00 -1.50 -3.08
C PHE A 248 -7.55 -0.11 -2.59
N ALA A 249 -8.16 0.97 -3.08
CA ALA A 249 -7.86 2.33 -2.66
C ALA A 249 -8.13 2.57 -1.17
N SER A 250 -9.19 1.94 -0.61
CA SER A 250 -9.48 1.94 0.82
C SER A 250 -8.39 1.24 1.64
N SER A 251 -7.96 0.06 1.20
CA SER A 251 -6.86 -0.67 1.83
C SER A 251 -5.54 0.09 1.74
N ALA A 252 -5.26 0.71 0.58
CA ALA A 252 -4.12 1.60 0.37
C ALA A 252 -4.16 2.83 1.29
N SER A 253 -5.35 3.40 1.53
CA SER A 253 -5.55 4.54 2.42
C SER A 253 -5.22 4.16 3.88
N LEU A 254 -5.64 2.99 4.36
CA LEU A 254 -5.28 2.50 5.69
C LEU A 254 -3.77 2.28 5.80
N LEU A 255 -3.15 1.68 4.80
CA LEU A 255 -1.71 1.47 4.77
C LEU A 255 -0.94 2.80 4.77
N MET A 256 -1.33 3.76 3.94
CA MET A 256 -0.70 5.10 3.94
C MET A 256 -0.90 5.83 5.27
N MET A 257 -2.02 5.64 5.96
CA MET A 257 -2.24 6.19 7.31
C MET A 257 -1.25 5.55 8.31
N HIS A 258 -1.00 4.24 8.23
CA HIS A 258 0.01 3.59 9.06
C HIS A 258 1.42 4.12 8.77
N LEU A 259 1.81 4.23 7.48
CA LEU A 259 3.10 4.81 7.10
C LEU A 259 3.23 6.28 7.55
N SER A 260 2.14 7.05 7.52
CA SER A 260 2.10 8.43 8.02
C SER A 260 2.33 8.49 9.53
N ARG A 261 1.79 7.57 10.32
CA ARG A 261 2.04 7.48 11.77
C ARG A 261 3.49 7.12 12.08
N MET A 262 4.06 6.16 11.35
CA MET A 262 5.49 5.82 11.47
C MET A 262 6.36 7.03 11.11
N SER A 263 6.00 7.76 10.06
CA SER A 263 6.67 8.99 9.65
C SER A 263 6.71 10.02 10.77
N GLU A 264 5.59 10.26 11.43
CA GLU A 264 5.48 11.22 12.54
C GLU A 264 6.43 10.87 13.69
N GLU A 265 6.45 9.60 14.10
CA GLU A 265 7.34 9.13 15.17
C GLU A 265 8.81 9.29 14.77
N ILE A 266 9.20 8.95 13.54
CA ILE A 266 10.57 9.08 13.06
C ILE A 266 10.99 10.56 13.02
N ILE A 267 10.14 11.47 12.55
CA ILE A 267 10.40 12.91 12.50
C ILE A 267 10.64 13.45 13.91
N LEU A 268 9.79 13.09 14.87
CA LEU A 268 9.96 13.45 16.27
C LEU A 268 11.29 12.90 16.83
N TRP A 269 11.54 11.61 16.64
CA TRP A 269 12.72 10.94 17.19
C TRP A 269 14.04 11.41 16.58
N MET A 270 14.02 11.86 15.33
CA MET A 270 15.20 12.41 14.65
C MET A 270 15.50 13.85 15.09
N SER A 271 14.52 14.57 15.65
CA SER A 271 14.71 15.96 16.09
C SER A 271 15.76 16.05 17.21
N ALA A 272 16.42 17.21 17.32
CA ALA A 272 17.42 17.45 18.37
C ALA A 272 16.83 17.38 19.80
N GLN A 273 15.52 17.61 19.94
CA GLN A 273 14.80 17.54 21.22
C GLN A 273 14.65 16.11 21.72
N PHE A 274 14.46 15.15 20.83
CA PHE A 274 14.40 13.73 21.16
C PHE A 274 15.75 13.04 20.96
N GLY A 275 16.33 13.14 19.78
CA GLY A 275 17.61 12.52 19.45
C GLY A 275 17.61 10.99 19.64
N PHE A 276 16.49 10.31 19.44
CA PHE A 276 16.33 8.89 19.70
C PHE A 276 16.82 8.01 18.54
N VAL A 277 16.75 8.52 17.31
CA VAL A 277 17.23 7.78 16.12
C VAL A 277 18.06 8.66 15.21
N VAL A 278 18.99 8.03 14.53
CA VAL A 278 19.70 8.62 13.39
C VAL A 278 19.22 7.91 12.12
N VAL A 279 18.75 8.71 11.18
CA VAL A 279 18.46 8.24 9.82
C VAL A 279 19.73 8.38 9.00
N PRO A 280 20.23 7.36 8.26
CA PRO A 280 21.42 7.46 7.43
C PRO A 280 21.34 8.61 6.41
N ASP A 281 22.48 9.24 6.10
CA ASP A 281 22.55 10.43 5.25
C ASP A 281 21.90 10.25 3.87
N ARG A 282 22.02 9.05 3.30
CA ARG A 282 21.43 8.71 2.00
C ARG A 282 19.90 8.83 1.93
N PHE A 283 19.22 8.95 3.07
CA PHE A 283 17.77 9.13 3.18
C PHE A 283 17.36 10.53 3.65
N CYS A 284 18.31 11.45 3.71
CA CYS A 284 18.11 12.80 4.21
C CYS A 284 18.60 13.82 3.19
N THR A 285 18.10 15.05 3.30
CA THR A 285 18.69 16.18 2.58
C THR A 285 19.26 17.21 3.55
N GLY A 286 20.14 18.06 3.04
CA GLY A 286 20.70 19.18 3.79
C GLY A 286 19.97 20.49 3.49
N SER A 287 20.45 21.57 4.09
CA SER A 287 20.00 22.93 3.80
C SER A 287 21.05 23.66 2.95
N SER A 288 20.59 24.40 1.94
CA SER A 288 21.48 25.23 1.11
C SER A 288 22.11 26.42 1.88
N ILE A 289 21.52 26.80 3.03
CA ILE A 289 21.94 27.94 3.84
C ILE A 289 22.45 27.55 5.23
N MET A 290 22.01 26.39 5.76
CA MET A 290 22.35 25.92 7.10
C MET A 290 23.14 24.61 7.00
N PRO A 291 24.48 24.64 6.99
CA PRO A 291 25.33 23.48 6.71
C PRO A 291 25.21 22.36 7.77
N GLN A 292 24.74 22.67 8.97
CA GLN A 292 24.52 21.70 10.06
C GLN A 292 23.19 20.98 9.99
N LYS A 293 22.26 21.42 9.14
CA LYS A 293 20.88 20.93 9.11
C LYS A 293 20.74 19.67 8.28
N LYS A 294 20.11 18.67 8.87
CA LYS A 294 19.74 17.40 8.23
C LYS A 294 18.23 17.20 8.35
N ASN A 295 17.54 17.08 7.22
CA ASN A 295 16.09 17.03 7.15
C ASN A 295 15.58 15.60 7.00
N PRO A 296 14.44 15.25 7.62
CA PRO A 296 13.77 13.95 7.48
C PRO A 296 12.83 13.92 6.25
N ASP A 297 13.34 14.25 5.04
CA ASP A 297 12.51 14.47 3.87
C ASP A 297 11.68 13.24 3.46
N VAL A 298 12.24 12.04 3.58
CA VAL A 298 11.54 10.80 3.21
C VAL A 298 10.29 10.61 4.08
N PRO A 299 10.35 10.58 5.42
CA PRO A 299 9.16 10.45 6.23
C PRO A 299 8.20 11.65 6.09
N GLU A 300 8.70 12.88 5.89
CA GLU A 300 7.83 14.04 5.65
C GLU A 300 7.02 13.87 4.35
N LEU A 301 7.66 13.45 3.27
CA LEU A 301 6.98 13.21 1.99
C LEU A 301 5.99 12.05 2.08
N VAL A 302 6.32 10.95 2.73
CA VAL A 302 5.40 9.82 2.92
C VAL A 302 4.18 10.26 3.72
N ARG A 303 4.37 11.04 4.80
CA ARG A 303 3.28 11.63 5.57
C ARG A 303 2.38 12.53 4.70
N GLY A 304 2.98 13.40 3.89
CA GLY A 304 2.25 14.30 2.98
C GLY A 304 1.50 13.55 1.87
N LYS A 305 2.11 12.51 1.29
CA LYS A 305 1.53 11.70 0.21
C LYS A 305 0.28 10.91 0.63
N ALA A 306 0.07 10.64 1.91
CA ALA A 306 -1.15 10.00 2.39
C ALA A 306 -2.42 10.76 1.96
N ALA A 307 -2.37 12.09 1.91
CA ALA A 307 -3.49 12.92 1.50
C ALA A 307 -3.91 12.67 0.04
N ARG A 308 -2.97 12.36 -0.87
CA ARG A 308 -3.28 12.04 -2.28
C ARG A 308 -4.12 10.77 -2.35
N VAL A 309 -3.66 9.70 -1.74
CA VAL A 309 -4.36 8.40 -1.74
C VAL A 309 -5.77 8.51 -1.13
N PHE A 310 -5.94 9.33 -0.07
CA PHE A 310 -7.27 9.62 0.48
C PHE A 310 -8.16 10.36 -0.52
N GLY A 311 -7.59 11.36 -1.22
CA GLY A 311 -8.30 12.09 -2.27
C GLY A 311 -8.74 11.19 -3.41
N ASP A 312 -7.86 10.31 -3.88
CA ASP A 312 -8.13 9.37 -4.97
C ASP A 312 -9.23 8.35 -4.60
N MET A 313 -9.22 7.83 -3.36
CA MET A 313 -10.30 6.97 -2.85
C MET A 313 -11.65 7.71 -2.88
N ILE A 314 -11.70 8.97 -2.44
CA ILE A 314 -12.92 9.79 -2.47
C ILE A 314 -13.33 10.08 -3.91
N THR A 315 -12.39 10.28 -4.82
CA THR A 315 -12.65 10.46 -6.26
C THR A 315 -13.35 9.24 -6.82
N LEU A 316 -12.84 8.03 -6.60
CA LEU A 316 -13.44 6.78 -7.06
C LEU A 316 -14.86 6.56 -6.49
N LEU A 317 -15.06 6.78 -5.19
CA LEU A 317 -16.39 6.71 -4.55
C LEU A 317 -17.35 7.72 -5.17
N THR A 318 -16.91 8.95 -5.41
CA THR A 318 -17.72 10.03 -5.95
C THR A 318 -18.09 9.77 -7.41
N LEU A 319 -17.14 9.21 -8.18
CA LEU A 319 -17.37 8.79 -9.56
C LEU A 319 -18.52 7.78 -9.67
N MET A 320 -18.50 6.76 -8.82
CA MET A 320 -19.46 5.65 -8.92
C MET A 320 -20.85 5.95 -8.35
N LYS A 321 -20.99 6.88 -7.40
CA LYS A 321 -22.23 7.08 -6.62
C LYS A 321 -23.51 7.39 -7.42
N ASN A 322 -23.39 7.93 -8.62
CA ASN A 322 -24.54 8.41 -9.42
C ASN A 322 -24.61 7.79 -10.82
N GLN A 323 -23.77 6.82 -11.13
CA GLN A 323 -23.80 6.17 -12.44
C GLN A 323 -24.93 5.15 -12.50
N PRO A 324 -25.73 5.08 -13.58
CA PRO A 324 -26.56 3.91 -13.85
C PRO A 324 -25.65 2.69 -14.13
N LEU A 325 -26.23 1.50 -14.03
CA LEU A 325 -25.52 0.27 -14.32
C LEU A 325 -25.00 0.22 -15.77
N ALA A 326 -24.16 -0.73 -16.08
CA ALA A 326 -23.36 -0.89 -17.28
C ALA A 326 -22.19 0.13 -17.35
N TYR A 327 -21.82 0.58 -18.52
CA TYR A 327 -20.69 1.47 -18.75
C TYR A 327 -21.15 2.85 -19.21
N ASN A 328 -20.60 3.87 -18.59
CA ASN A 328 -20.73 5.26 -19.02
C ASN A 328 -19.32 5.83 -19.25
N LYS A 329 -19.22 6.90 -20.06
CA LYS A 329 -17.92 7.53 -20.35
C LYS A 329 -17.21 8.04 -19.08
N ASP A 330 -17.97 8.33 -18.02
CA ASP A 330 -17.49 8.66 -16.67
C ASP A 330 -16.44 7.64 -16.17
N ASN A 331 -16.61 6.36 -16.47
CA ASN A 331 -15.68 5.31 -16.08
C ASN A 331 -14.27 5.46 -16.70
N GLN A 332 -14.06 6.38 -17.63
CA GLN A 332 -12.73 6.75 -18.08
C GLN A 332 -11.90 7.39 -16.96
N GLU A 333 -12.58 8.11 -16.06
CA GLU A 333 -11.97 8.84 -14.93
C GLU A 333 -11.60 7.93 -13.74
N ASP A 334 -11.83 6.63 -13.79
CA ASP A 334 -11.44 5.69 -12.75
C ASP A 334 -9.92 5.39 -12.77
N LYS A 335 -9.25 5.62 -13.90
CA LYS A 335 -7.88 5.15 -14.15
C LYS A 335 -6.84 6.04 -13.51
N GLU A 336 -6.91 7.34 -13.71
CA GLU A 336 -5.88 8.27 -13.21
C GLU A 336 -5.79 8.24 -11.68
N PRO A 337 -6.90 8.32 -10.89
CA PRO A 337 -6.81 8.19 -9.44
C PRO A 337 -6.30 6.81 -9.01
N LEU A 338 -6.69 5.73 -9.71
CA LEU A 338 -6.19 4.40 -9.39
C LEU A 338 -4.68 4.27 -9.64
N PHE A 339 -4.20 4.82 -10.75
CA PHE A 339 -2.77 4.84 -11.06
C PHE A 339 -1.98 5.67 -10.05
N ASP A 340 -2.52 6.81 -9.62
CA ASP A 340 -1.87 7.65 -8.60
C ASP A 340 -1.80 6.95 -7.24
N VAL A 341 -2.84 6.24 -6.83
CA VAL A 341 -2.83 5.38 -5.63
C VAL A 341 -1.70 4.35 -5.72
N VAL A 342 -1.61 3.63 -6.83
CA VAL A 342 -0.58 2.58 -7.04
C VAL A 342 0.82 3.17 -6.98
N ASP A 343 1.08 4.26 -7.71
CA ASP A 343 2.40 4.89 -7.80
C ASP A 343 2.83 5.48 -6.46
N THR A 344 1.90 6.16 -5.79
CA THR A 344 2.15 6.81 -4.50
C THR A 344 2.45 5.77 -3.41
N LEU A 345 1.65 4.70 -3.37
CA LEU A 345 1.85 3.62 -2.40
C LEU A 345 3.15 2.84 -2.67
N THR A 346 3.39 2.45 -3.92
CA THR A 346 4.60 1.72 -4.32
C THR A 346 5.86 2.53 -3.99
N GLY A 347 5.89 3.81 -4.35
CA GLY A 347 7.02 4.68 -4.06
C GLY A 347 7.27 4.86 -2.56
N SER A 348 6.20 4.99 -1.77
CA SER A 348 6.29 5.13 -0.31
C SER A 348 6.80 3.85 0.36
N LEU A 349 6.33 2.69 -0.08
CA LEU A 349 6.80 1.39 0.42
C LEU A 349 8.26 1.12 0.05
N LEU A 350 8.69 1.43 -1.17
CA LEU A 350 10.09 1.32 -1.59
C LEU A 350 11.00 2.15 -0.69
N ALA A 351 10.65 3.41 -0.46
CA ALA A 351 11.43 4.30 0.38
C ALA A 351 11.52 3.78 1.83
N PHE A 352 10.42 3.29 2.39
CA PHE A 352 10.39 2.77 3.77
C PHE A 352 11.06 1.41 3.90
N ALA A 353 10.92 0.53 2.92
CA ALA A 353 11.61 -0.77 2.93
C ALA A 353 13.14 -0.62 2.89
N ASP A 354 13.65 0.48 2.32
CA ASP A 354 15.07 0.79 2.33
C ASP A 354 15.50 1.56 3.59
N MET A 355 14.67 2.48 4.09
CA MET A 355 15.06 3.39 5.18
C MET A 355 14.90 2.75 6.56
N LEU A 356 13.74 2.14 6.87
CA LEU A 356 13.42 1.71 8.23
C LEU A 356 14.37 0.65 8.79
N PRO A 357 14.78 -0.37 8.03
CA PRO A 357 15.75 -1.36 8.54
C PRO A 357 17.13 -0.77 8.86
N ASN A 358 17.40 0.45 8.39
CA ASN A 358 18.67 1.16 8.57
C ASN A 358 18.61 2.26 9.63
N LEU A 359 17.54 2.37 10.40
CA LEU A 359 17.47 3.29 11.54
C LEU A 359 18.51 2.91 12.58
N ILE A 360 19.21 3.91 13.12
CA ILE A 360 20.22 3.72 14.16
C ILE A 360 19.70 4.29 15.48
N PRO A 361 19.26 3.45 16.44
CA PRO A 361 18.77 3.91 17.73
C PRO A 361 19.90 4.48 18.61
N ASN A 362 19.65 5.64 19.22
CA ASN A 362 20.50 6.23 20.23
C ASN A 362 20.10 5.73 21.61
N LYS A 363 20.72 4.62 22.03
CA LYS A 363 20.40 3.91 23.29
C LYS A 363 20.55 4.81 24.52
N GLU A 364 21.56 5.69 24.53
CA GLU A 364 21.85 6.58 25.64
C GLU A 364 20.77 7.64 25.82
N ASN A 365 20.38 8.32 24.75
CA ASN A 365 19.33 9.34 24.80
C ASN A 365 17.96 8.75 25.15
N MET A 366 17.63 7.59 24.58
CA MET A 366 16.37 6.88 24.89
C MET A 366 16.33 6.52 26.38
N ARG A 367 17.39 5.91 26.92
CA ARG A 367 17.47 5.54 28.33
C ARG A 367 17.41 6.78 29.24
N ALA A 368 18.17 7.82 28.93
CA ALA A 368 18.17 9.06 29.71
C ALA A 368 16.79 9.73 29.73
N ALA A 369 16.05 9.70 28.61
CA ALA A 369 14.69 10.21 28.54
C ALA A 369 13.72 9.37 29.40
N THR A 370 13.89 8.05 29.44
CA THR A 370 13.08 7.16 30.24
C THR A 370 13.26 7.43 31.76
N MET A 371 14.50 7.67 32.20
CA MET A 371 14.83 8.01 33.59
C MET A 371 14.20 9.34 34.06
N LYS A 372 14.05 10.31 33.17
CA LYS A 372 13.50 11.64 33.52
C LYS A 372 11.98 11.65 33.76
N GLY A 373 11.28 10.58 33.45
CA GLY A 373 9.81 10.54 33.42
C GLY A 373 9.16 9.75 34.55
N TYR A 374 9.91 9.31 35.55
CA TYR A 374 9.41 8.42 36.64
C TYR A 374 8.66 7.19 36.08
N ALA A 375 9.20 6.61 35.01
CA ALA A 375 8.55 5.59 34.20
C ALA A 375 8.25 4.29 35.00
N THR A 376 8.91 4.07 36.14
CA THR A 376 8.72 2.93 37.05
C THR A 376 7.72 3.18 38.19
N ALA A 377 7.05 4.34 38.20
CA ALA A 377 6.08 4.67 39.26
C ALA A 377 4.94 3.65 39.36
N THR A 378 4.44 3.15 38.24
CA THR A 378 3.43 2.07 38.25
C THR A 378 3.96 0.77 38.83
N ASP A 379 5.23 0.46 38.60
CA ASP A 379 5.88 -0.75 39.15
C ASP A 379 5.97 -0.69 40.68
N LEU A 380 6.22 0.51 41.25
CA LEU A 380 6.18 0.71 42.69
C LEU A 380 4.75 0.52 43.25
N ALA A 381 3.72 1.01 42.54
CA ALA A 381 2.32 0.80 42.98
C ALA A 381 1.98 -0.69 42.93
N ASP A 382 2.35 -1.41 41.87
CA ASP A 382 2.10 -2.84 41.75
C ASP A 382 2.88 -3.65 42.80
N TYR A 383 4.09 -3.23 43.16
CA TYR A 383 4.89 -3.82 44.23
C TYR A 383 4.14 -3.71 45.57
N LEU A 384 3.65 -2.52 45.92
CA LEU A 384 2.86 -2.30 47.14
C LEU A 384 1.57 -3.11 47.19
N VAL A 385 0.89 -3.23 46.04
CA VAL A 385 -0.33 -4.06 45.96
C VAL A 385 0.01 -5.55 46.21
N ARG A 386 1.14 -6.06 45.71
CA ARG A 386 1.60 -7.44 46.00
C ARG A 386 1.96 -7.62 47.46
N LYS A 387 2.33 -6.55 48.18
CA LYS A 387 2.59 -6.57 49.62
C LYS A 387 1.30 -6.38 50.44
N GLY A 388 0.13 -6.29 49.81
CA GLY A 388 -1.19 -6.28 50.45
C GLY A 388 -1.86 -4.92 50.57
N LEU A 389 -1.27 -3.85 50.02
CA LEU A 389 -1.89 -2.52 50.02
C LEU A 389 -2.98 -2.44 48.93
N ALA A 390 -4.08 -1.76 49.22
CA ALA A 390 -5.10 -1.50 48.22
C ALA A 390 -4.52 -0.60 47.09
N PHE A 391 -4.91 -0.82 45.85
CA PHE A 391 -4.32 -0.09 44.71
C PHE A 391 -4.44 1.43 44.83
N ARG A 392 -5.58 1.95 45.33
CA ARG A 392 -5.80 3.38 45.54
C ARG A 392 -4.81 3.98 46.54
N ASP A 393 -4.57 3.26 47.62
CA ASP A 393 -3.63 3.67 48.66
C ASP A 393 -2.18 3.57 48.17
N ALA A 394 -1.86 2.51 47.41
CA ALA A 394 -0.59 2.39 46.77
C ALA A 394 -0.32 3.55 45.79
N HIS A 395 -1.31 3.95 45.01
CA HIS A 395 -1.20 5.08 44.09
C HIS A 395 -0.93 6.41 44.85
N GLU A 396 -1.53 6.63 46.00
CA GLU A 396 -1.29 7.81 46.84
C GLU A 396 0.13 7.81 47.42
N VAL A 397 0.61 6.65 47.89
CA VAL A 397 1.99 6.49 48.40
C VAL A 397 2.99 6.80 47.29
N VAL A 398 2.80 6.23 46.09
CA VAL A 398 3.65 6.46 44.94
C VAL A 398 3.64 7.91 44.48
N GLY A 399 2.48 8.57 44.49
CA GLY A 399 2.36 10.00 44.20
C GLY A 399 3.25 10.87 45.11
N LYS A 400 3.30 10.53 46.40
CA LYS A 400 4.17 11.21 47.39
C LYS A 400 5.65 10.94 47.15
N ALA A 401 6.01 9.69 46.80
CA ALA A 401 7.38 9.33 46.46
C ALA A 401 7.86 10.05 45.18
N VAL A 402 7.02 10.11 44.14
CA VAL A 402 7.30 10.89 42.95
C VAL A 402 7.50 12.38 43.25
N ALA A 403 6.62 12.97 44.10
CA ALA A 403 6.76 14.37 44.48
C ALA A 403 8.10 14.63 45.18
N LEU A 404 8.57 13.73 46.06
CA LEU A 404 9.89 13.83 46.67
C LEU A 404 11.01 13.72 45.62
N GLY A 405 10.91 12.77 44.66
CA GLY A 405 11.86 12.64 43.55
C GLY A 405 11.96 13.92 42.72
N VAL A 406 10.80 14.53 42.38
CA VAL A 406 10.73 15.83 41.68
C VAL A 406 11.42 16.93 42.50
N GLN A 407 11.16 17.02 43.82
CA GLN A 407 11.77 18.01 44.68
C GLN A 407 13.29 17.87 44.76
N LYS A 408 13.81 16.65 44.74
CA LYS A 408 15.22 16.34 44.80
C LYS A 408 15.93 16.36 43.44
N GLY A 409 15.19 16.28 42.34
CA GLY A 409 15.70 16.16 40.99
C GLY A 409 16.31 14.79 40.69
N VAL A 410 15.80 13.71 41.33
CA VAL A 410 16.28 12.33 41.19
C VAL A 410 15.14 11.38 40.80
N ASP A 411 15.48 10.26 40.16
CA ASP A 411 14.50 9.20 39.84
C ASP A 411 14.10 8.42 41.13
N LEU A 412 12.98 7.65 41.05
CA LEU A 412 12.52 6.82 42.15
C LEU A 412 13.55 5.79 42.59
N SER A 413 14.35 5.26 41.66
CA SER A 413 15.41 4.30 41.93
C SER A 413 16.62 4.90 42.66
N GLU A 414 16.72 6.22 42.70
CA GLU A 414 17.82 6.96 43.37
C GLU A 414 17.40 7.45 44.77
N LEU A 415 16.15 7.27 45.19
CA LEU A 415 15.71 7.51 46.55
C LEU A 415 16.27 6.43 47.48
N SER A 416 16.65 6.81 48.71
CA SER A 416 17.10 5.83 49.70
C SER A 416 15.95 4.97 50.22
N LEU A 417 16.28 3.78 50.75
CA LEU A 417 15.28 2.91 51.37
C LEU A 417 14.50 3.61 52.49
N ASP A 418 15.23 4.35 53.37
CA ASP A 418 14.61 5.09 54.48
C ASP A 418 13.58 6.14 53.99
N GLU A 419 13.88 6.82 52.87
CA GLU A 419 12.94 7.78 52.28
C GLU A 419 11.69 7.11 51.73
N LEU A 420 11.87 5.98 51.03
CA LEU A 420 10.75 5.19 50.53
C LEU A 420 9.92 4.59 51.65
N GLN A 421 10.54 4.07 52.72
CA GLN A 421 9.86 3.57 53.93
C GLN A 421 9.13 4.67 54.70
N GLY A 422 9.57 5.93 54.58
CA GLY A 422 8.82 7.07 55.11
C GLY A 422 7.43 7.22 54.52
N PHE A 423 7.11 6.60 53.40
CA PHE A 423 5.78 6.58 52.78
C PHE A 423 4.99 5.30 53.08
N SER A 424 5.67 4.15 53.31
CA SER A 424 5.02 2.88 53.66
C SER A 424 6.04 1.89 54.25
N ASP A 425 5.75 1.37 55.42
CA ASP A 425 6.53 0.32 56.12
C ASP A 425 6.55 -1.01 55.33
N LEU A 426 5.71 -1.17 54.30
CA LEU A 426 5.68 -2.36 53.44
C LEU A 426 6.85 -2.39 52.44
N ILE A 427 7.56 -1.27 52.28
CA ILE A 427 8.68 -1.17 51.34
C ILE A 427 9.93 -1.81 51.96
N GLY A 428 10.41 -2.87 51.35
CA GLY A 428 11.67 -3.54 51.69
C GLY A 428 12.79 -3.24 50.66
N GLU A 429 13.98 -3.72 50.96
CA GLU A 429 15.16 -3.54 50.07
C GLU A 429 14.93 -4.14 48.68
N ASP A 430 14.06 -5.14 48.54
CA ASP A 430 13.67 -5.78 47.29
C ASP A 430 12.97 -4.82 46.31
N VAL A 431 12.52 -3.63 46.75
CA VAL A 431 11.89 -2.63 45.89
C VAL A 431 12.77 -2.16 44.75
N PHE A 432 14.08 -2.09 44.98
CA PHE A 432 15.03 -1.61 43.97
C PHE A 432 15.13 -2.53 42.76
N GLU A 433 14.79 -3.81 42.86
CA GLU A 433 14.69 -4.71 41.71
C GLU A 433 13.54 -4.29 40.75
N TYR A 434 12.46 -3.75 41.30
CA TYR A 434 11.27 -3.30 40.54
C TYR A 434 11.42 -1.87 40.01
N LEU A 435 12.24 -1.03 40.67
CA LEU A 435 12.44 0.36 40.28
C LEU A 435 13.52 0.55 39.19
N THR A 436 14.26 -0.51 38.83
CA THR A 436 15.14 -0.44 37.65
C THR A 436 14.33 -0.47 36.37
N LEU A 437 14.81 0.19 35.32
CA LEU A 437 14.17 0.14 33.99
C LEU A 437 14.12 -1.30 33.45
N GLU A 438 15.17 -2.07 33.66
CA GLU A 438 15.26 -3.49 33.31
C GLU A 438 14.25 -4.34 34.10
N GLY A 439 14.10 -4.09 35.38
CA GLY A 439 13.11 -4.78 36.25
C GLY A 439 11.70 -4.52 35.75
N SER A 440 11.37 -3.26 35.48
CA SER A 440 10.08 -2.85 34.93
C SER A 440 9.80 -3.53 33.59
N LEU A 441 10.78 -3.52 32.66
CA LEU A 441 10.65 -4.16 31.34
C LEU A 441 10.42 -5.68 31.46
N ASN A 442 11.25 -6.36 32.25
CA ASN A 442 11.21 -7.81 32.43
C ASN A 442 9.97 -8.33 33.17
N ALA A 443 9.39 -7.52 34.06
CA ALA A 443 8.20 -7.89 34.82
C ALA A 443 6.95 -8.13 33.93
N ARG A 444 6.92 -7.55 32.74
CA ARG A 444 5.80 -7.68 31.79
C ARG A 444 5.98 -8.88 30.88
N ASN A 445 6.14 -10.07 31.49
CA ASN A 445 6.47 -11.32 30.81
C ASN A 445 5.20 -12.14 30.46
N HIS A 446 4.34 -11.57 29.61
CA HIS A 446 3.16 -12.23 29.04
C HIS A 446 3.10 -11.92 27.54
N ILE A 447 2.27 -12.66 26.79
CA ILE A 447 2.10 -12.42 25.34
C ILE A 447 1.67 -10.95 25.10
N GLY A 448 2.43 -10.25 24.24
CA GLY A 448 2.21 -8.83 23.97
C GLY A 448 2.87 -7.90 25.00
N GLY A 449 3.50 -8.41 26.05
CA GLY A 449 4.26 -7.61 27.01
C GLY A 449 5.64 -7.22 26.51
N THR A 450 6.32 -6.33 27.26
CA THR A 450 7.56 -5.68 26.86
C THR A 450 8.83 -6.48 27.21
N ALA A 451 8.71 -7.58 27.96
CA ALA A 451 9.87 -8.37 28.35
C ALA A 451 10.64 -8.87 27.10
N PRO A 452 11.99 -8.75 27.09
CA PRO A 452 12.79 -9.09 25.92
C PRO A 452 12.55 -10.50 25.35
N ASN A 453 12.28 -11.49 26.22
CA ASN A 453 11.92 -12.84 25.79
C ASN A 453 10.58 -12.87 25.04
N GLN A 454 9.58 -12.08 25.48
CA GLN A 454 8.29 -11.98 24.80
C GLN A 454 8.41 -11.28 23.45
N VAL A 455 9.27 -10.27 23.36
CA VAL A 455 9.58 -9.60 22.08
C VAL A 455 10.26 -10.57 21.11
N LYS A 456 11.23 -11.36 21.57
CA LYS A 456 11.87 -12.43 20.77
C LYS A 456 10.85 -13.44 20.25
N MET A 457 9.96 -13.90 21.10
CA MET A 457 8.88 -14.83 20.71
C MET A 457 7.89 -14.18 19.74
N ALA A 458 7.61 -12.88 19.87
CA ALA A 458 6.76 -12.15 18.94
C ALA A 458 7.41 -12.03 17.55
N ILE A 459 8.71 -11.76 17.50
CA ILE A 459 9.50 -11.72 16.26
C ILE A 459 9.46 -13.09 15.55
N GLU A 460 9.65 -14.17 16.28
CA GLU A 460 9.59 -15.53 15.72
C GLU A 460 8.21 -15.84 15.14
N ARG A 461 7.14 -15.54 15.89
CA ARG A 461 5.77 -15.66 15.37
C ARG A 461 5.54 -14.75 14.14
N GLY A 462 6.13 -13.55 14.13
CA GLY A 462 6.07 -12.64 12.98
C GLY A 462 6.68 -13.26 11.72
N ARG A 463 7.86 -13.89 11.82
CA ARG A 463 8.49 -14.60 10.71
C ARG A 463 7.62 -15.73 10.17
N GLN A 464 7.06 -16.54 11.05
CA GLN A 464 6.14 -17.63 10.67
C GLN A 464 4.88 -17.11 9.98
N ARG A 465 4.30 -15.99 10.46
CA ARG A 465 3.12 -15.36 9.83
C ARG A 465 3.42 -14.87 8.42
N ILE A 466 4.58 -14.25 8.18
CA ILE A 466 4.99 -13.82 6.83
C ILE A 466 5.10 -15.03 5.89
N GLU A 467 5.69 -16.13 6.34
CA GLU A 467 5.80 -17.37 5.55
C GLU A 467 4.42 -17.95 5.19
N GLN A 468 3.49 -17.94 6.14
CA GLN A 468 2.12 -18.45 5.94
C GLN A 468 1.28 -17.61 4.96
N LEU A 469 1.58 -16.32 4.78
CA LEU A 469 0.89 -15.49 3.79
C LEU A 469 1.17 -15.91 2.34
N GLY A 470 2.22 -16.68 2.08
CA GLY A 470 2.48 -17.35 0.80
C GLY A 470 2.92 -16.42 -0.35
N HIS A 471 3.38 -15.21 -0.04
CA HIS A 471 3.85 -14.20 -1.02
C HIS A 471 5.34 -13.93 -0.92
#